data_f224d818045451a2b51f2dd4a1613706
#
_entry.id   f224d818045451a2b51f2dd4a1613706
#
_cell.length_a   1.000
_cell.length_b   1.000
_cell.length_c   1.000
_cell.angle_alpha   90.00
_cell.angle_beta   90.00
_cell.angle_gamma   90.00
#
_symmetry.space_group_name_H-M   'P 1'
#
loop_
_entity.id
_entity.type
_entity.pdbx_description
1 polymer ?
#
loop_
_entity_poly.entity_id
_entity_poly.type
_entity_poly.pdbx_seq_one_letter_code
_entity_poly.pdbx_strand_id
1 'polypeptide(L)'
;MTELPGWLKHSTVWLLLALGVFMAVQAWQARGRATQFVVQGQTIEIRRSPDGHYHWPGRINGREDEFLVDTGATGTAIPQSLARELGLPVQGQVQSRTANGVATGDVVVGDLALQGGVNATRLRMVALPGLSSPLLGMDVLGRLRLQQDGGTLRIDPAPGAQ
;
A
#
# COMPACT_ATOMS: atom_id res chain seq x y z
N MET A 1 33.55 -40.98 -22.75
CA MET A 1 33.16 -39.72 -22.10
C MET A 1 33.16 -38.65 -23.17
N THR A 2 31.98 -38.25 -23.66
CA THR A 2 31.86 -37.28 -24.75
C THR A 2 32.10 -35.88 -24.17
N GLU A 3 33.28 -35.32 -24.47
CA GLU A 3 33.58 -33.91 -24.12
C GLU A 3 32.63 -32.99 -24.91
N LEU A 4 31.92 -32.10 -24.16
CA LEU A 4 31.08 -31.10 -24.78
C LEU A 4 31.91 -30.12 -25.61
N PRO A 5 31.49 -29.78 -26.84
CA PRO A 5 32.25 -28.88 -27.73
C PRO A 5 32.42 -27.52 -27.06
N GLY A 6 33.61 -26.91 -27.24
CA GLY A 6 34.04 -25.68 -26.55
C GLY A 6 33.07 -24.50 -26.70
N TRP A 7 32.44 -24.36 -27.87
CA TRP A 7 31.44 -23.31 -28.11
C TRP A 7 30.20 -23.44 -27.18
N LEU A 8 29.82 -24.68 -26.84
CA LEU A 8 28.69 -24.93 -25.94
C LEU A 8 29.02 -24.50 -24.50
N LYS A 9 30.26 -24.69 -24.04
CA LYS A 9 30.74 -24.24 -22.73
C LYS A 9 30.69 -22.70 -22.62
N HIS A 10 31.13 -21.99 -23.67
CA HIS A 10 31.08 -20.53 -23.71
C HIS A 10 29.63 -20.00 -23.76
N SER A 11 28.76 -20.60 -24.56
CA SER A 11 27.36 -20.24 -24.65
C SER A 11 26.62 -20.40 -23.29
N THR A 12 26.90 -21.50 -22.57
CA THR A 12 26.35 -21.75 -21.25
C THR A 12 26.79 -20.69 -20.23
N VAL A 13 28.09 -20.33 -20.24
CA VAL A 13 28.62 -19.28 -19.35
C VAL A 13 27.96 -17.93 -19.60
N TRP A 14 27.81 -17.52 -20.86
CA TRP A 14 27.15 -16.26 -21.21
C TRP A 14 25.67 -16.25 -20.84
N LEU A 15 24.98 -17.38 -20.98
CA LEU A 15 23.58 -17.52 -20.62
C LEU A 15 23.35 -17.42 -19.10
N LEU A 16 24.23 -18.04 -18.32
CA LEU A 16 24.23 -17.93 -16.85
C LEU A 16 24.55 -16.50 -16.40
N LEU A 17 25.51 -15.83 -17.03
CA LEU A 17 25.83 -14.43 -16.77
C LEU A 17 24.63 -13.51 -17.06
N ALA A 18 24.00 -13.68 -18.23
CA ALA A 18 22.80 -12.90 -18.59
C ALA A 18 21.65 -13.13 -17.62
N LEU A 19 21.42 -14.39 -17.19
CA LEU A 19 20.42 -14.73 -16.19
C LEU A 19 20.74 -14.09 -14.83
N GLY A 20 22.00 -14.12 -14.41
CA GLY A 20 22.46 -13.50 -13.16
C GLY A 20 22.24 -11.98 -13.16
N VAL A 21 22.61 -11.30 -14.24
CA VAL A 21 22.36 -9.86 -14.40
C VAL A 21 20.86 -9.56 -14.43
N PHE A 22 20.08 -10.35 -15.15
CA PHE A 22 18.62 -10.19 -15.19
C PHE A 22 17.99 -10.33 -13.79
N MET A 23 18.38 -11.36 -13.04
CA MET A 23 17.91 -11.58 -11.67
C MET A 23 18.34 -10.44 -10.73
N ALA A 24 19.57 -9.94 -10.87
CA ALA A 24 20.06 -8.82 -10.07
C ALA A 24 19.28 -7.52 -10.36
N VAL A 25 18.99 -7.23 -11.62
CA VAL A 25 18.19 -6.08 -12.04
C VAL A 25 16.75 -6.21 -11.51
N GLN A 26 16.15 -7.39 -11.62
CA GLN A 26 14.81 -7.66 -11.09
C GLN A 26 14.76 -7.48 -9.56
N ALA A 27 15.74 -8.00 -8.84
CA ALA A 27 15.84 -7.85 -7.39
C ALA A 27 16.03 -6.37 -6.98
N TRP A 28 16.84 -5.62 -7.73
CA TRP A 28 17.03 -4.19 -7.49
C TRP A 28 15.75 -3.38 -7.74
N GLN A 29 15.07 -3.64 -8.86
CA GLN A 29 13.79 -3.01 -9.17
C GLN A 29 12.69 -3.37 -8.14
N ALA A 30 12.67 -4.61 -7.65
CA ALA A 30 11.73 -5.04 -6.63
C ALA A 30 11.92 -4.28 -5.30
N ARG A 31 13.17 -4.04 -4.89
CA ARG A 31 13.48 -3.24 -3.69
C ARG A 31 13.01 -1.79 -3.80
N GLY A 32 13.15 -1.18 -4.98
CA GLY A 32 12.66 0.19 -5.23
C GLY A 32 11.14 0.31 -5.33
N ARG A 33 10.41 -0.82 -5.40
CA ARG A 33 8.95 -0.85 -5.47
C ARG A 33 8.27 -1.16 -4.14
N ALA A 34 9.02 -1.55 -3.12
CA ALA A 34 8.47 -1.87 -1.81
C ALA A 34 7.87 -0.62 -1.15
N THR A 35 6.71 -0.79 -0.52
CA THR A 35 6.12 0.24 0.34
C THR A 35 7.01 0.41 1.56
N GLN A 36 7.43 1.65 1.83
CA GLN A 36 8.19 1.99 3.02
C GLN A 36 7.24 2.59 4.06
N PHE A 37 7.19 1.99 5.24
CA PHE A 37 6.44 2.50 6.37
C PHE A 37 7.38 3.14 7.38
N VAL A 38 7.02 4.34 7.83
CA VAL A 38 7.68 5.03 8.93
C VAL A 38 6.60 5.39 9.94
N VAL A 39 6.70 4.85 11.13
CA VAL A 39 5.82 5.16 12.25
C VAL A 39 6.64 5.88 13.29
N GLN A 40 6.59 7.20 13.28
CA GLN A 40 7.23 8.07 14.28
C GLN A 40 6.14 8.90 14.89
N GLY A 41 5.78 8.63 16.15
CA GLY A 41 4.74 9.46 16.70
C GLY A 41 4.24 9.04 18.07
N GLN A 42 3.38 9.88 18.57
CA GLN A 42 2.68 9.69 19.84
C GLN A 42 1.39 8.90 19.58
N THR A 43 0.84 8.34 20.64
CA THR A 43 -0.52 7.80 20.66
C THR A 43 -1.52 8.83 20.13
N ILE A 44 -2.37 8.39 19.21
CA ILE A 44 -3.44 9.20 18.61
C ILE A 44 -4.77 8.70 19.15
N GLU A 45 -5.67 9.61 19.44
CA GLU A 45 -7.03 9.30 19.83
C GLU A 45 -8.00 9.93 18.82
N ILE A 46 -8.83 9.10 18.21
CA ILE A 46 -9.86 9.50 17.26
C ILE A 46 -11.23 9.20 17.88
N ARG A 47 -12.09 10.21 17.97
CA ARG A 47 -13.46 10.02 18.44
C ARG A 47 -14.34 9.49 17.30
N ARG A 48 -15.29 8.66 17.68
CA ARG A 48 -16.31 8.14 16.77
C ARG A 48 -17.15 9.29 16.25
N SER A 49 -17.29 9.40 14.96
CA SER A 49 -18.14 10.38 14.28
C SER A 49 -19.63 10.01 14.37
N PRO A 50 -20.56 10.96 14.13
CA PRO A 50 -22.00 10.69 14.19
C PRO A 50 -22.50 9.61 13.21
N ASP A 51 -21.75 9.36 12.13
CA ASP A 51 -22.01 8.27 11.17
C ASP A 51 -21.61 6.88 11.71
N GLY A 52 -21.06 6.82 12.94
CA GLY A 52 -20.67 5.58 13.59
C GLY A 52 -19.27 5.10 13.25
N HIS A 53 -18.51 5.85 12.43
CA HIS A 53 -17.18 5.49 11.98
C HIS A 53 -16.09 6.35 12.61
N TYR A 54 -14.84 5.92 12.43
CA TYR A 54 -13.65 6.67 12.80
C TYR A 54 -13.02 7.24 11.53
N HIS A 55 -12.76 8.54 11.54
CA HIS A 55 -12.15 9.26 10.42
C HIS A 55 -10.77 9.76 10.84
N TRP A 56 -9.76 9.37 10.11
CA TRP A 56 -8.37 9.72 10.39
C TRP A 56 -7.87 10.73 9.37
N PRO A 57 -7.57 11.97 9.77
CA PRO A 57 -7.03 12.97 8.87
C PRO A 57 -5.66 12.57 8.34
N GLY A 58 -5.43 12.81 7.06
CA GLY A 58 -4.16 12.49 6.41
C GLY A 58 -4.01 13.16 5.05
N ARG A 59 -3.00 12.71 4.31
CA ARG A 59 -2.69 13.22 2.97
C ARG A 59 -2.29 12.09 2.04
N ILE A 60 -2.70 12.21 0.77
CA ILE A 60 -2.16 11.40 -0.34
C ILE A 60 -1.42 12.33 -1.28
N ASN A 61 -0.12 12.08 -1.51
CA ASN A 61 0.75 12.93 -2.33
C ASN A 61 0.63 14.43 -1.96
N GLY A 62 0.46 14.71 -0.66
CA GLY A 62 0.31 16.08 -0.14
C GLY A 62 -1.12 16.64 -0.15
N ARG A 63 -2.08 16.03 -0.85
CA ARG A 63 -3.49 16.41 -0.82
C ARG A 63 -4.14 15.94 0.47
N GLU A 64 -4.74 16.85 1.22
CA GLU A 64 -5.47 16.57 2.46
C GLU A 64 -6.78 15.82 2.18
N ASP A 65 -7.07 14.81 3.01
CA ASP A 65 -8.30 14.05 2.97
C ASP A 65 -8.57 13.39 4.34
N GLU A 66 -9.79 12.90 4.55
CA GLU A 66 -10.15 12.11 5.71
C GLU A 66 -10.35 10.65 5.33
N PHE A 67 -9.67 9.76 6.05
CA PHE A 67 -9.67 8.34 5.78
C PHE A 67 -10.60 7.61 6.73
N LEU A 68 -11.56 6.90 6.21
CA LEU A 68 -12.37 5.96 6.99
C LEU A 68 -11.49 4.82 7.50
N VAL A 69 -11.47 4.59 8.80
CA VAL A 69 -10.76 3.44 9.40
C VAL A 69 -11.62 2.19 9.23
N ASP A 70 -11.17 1.25 8.38
CA ASP A 70 -11.91 0.04 8.04
C ASP A 70 -11.07 -1.22 8.27
N THR A 71 -11.24 -1.86 9.43
CA THR A 71 -10.57 -3.13 9.76
C THR A 71 -11.12 -4.32 9.00
N GLY A 72 -12.25 -4.17 8.29
CA GLY A 72 -12.81 -5.18 7.40
C GLY A 72 -12.20 -5.17 6.00
N ALA A 73 -11.52 -4.08 5.63
CA ALA A 73 -10.83 -3.98 4.35
C ALA A 73 -9.41 -4.54 4.44
N THR A 74 -9.05 -5.42 3.50
CA THR A 74 -7.69 -5.99 3.43
C THR A 74 -6.65 -4.95 3.03
N GLY A 75 -7.01 -4.02 2.14
CA GLY A 75 -6.12 -2.99 1.59
C GLY A 75 -6.78 -1.63 1.54
N THR A 76 -5.95 -0.60 1.52
CA THR A 76 -6.37 0.79 1.40
C THR A 76 -6.99 1.03 0.02
N ALA A 77 -8.13 1.71 0.00
CA ALA A 77 -8.82 2.08 -1.23
C ALA A 77 -9.14 3.58 -1.25
N ILE A 78 -9.21 4.13 -2.45
CA ILE A 78 -9.48 5.56 -2.67
C ILE A 78 -10.52 5.74 -3.78
N PRO A 79 -11.25 6.86 -3.80
CA PRO A 79 -12.11 7.20 -4.92
C PRO A 79 -11.32 7.24 -6.23
N GLN A 80 -11.89 6.68 -7.30
CA GLN A 80 -11.25 6.73 -8.62
C GLN A 80 -11.10 8.18 -9.12
N SER A 81 -12.01 9.07 -8.74
CA SER A 81 -11.91 10.50 -9.02
C SER A 81 -10.67 11.13 -8.39
N LEU A 82 -10.40 10.80 -7.13
CA LEU A 82 -9.22 11.28 -6.40
C LEU A 82 -7.93 10.76 -7.02
N ALA A 83 -7.88 9.48 -7.40
CA ALA A 83 -6.72 8.92 -8.07
C ALA A 83 -6.39 9.63 -9.40
N ARG A 84 -7.42 9.99 -10.18
CA ARG A 84 -7.28 10.75 -11.43
C ARG A 84 -6.84 12.19 -11.17
N GLU A 85 -7.44 12.86 -10.19
CA GLU A 85 -7.09 14.23 -9.79
C GLU A 85 -5.62 14.34 -9.40
N LEU A 86 -5.12 13.36 -8.64
CA LEU A 86 -3.73 13.30 -8.19
C LEU A 86 -2.77 12.75 -9.24
N GLY A 87 -3.25 12.32 -10.41
CA GLY A 87 -2.42 11.75 -11.46
C GLY A 87 -1.66 10.51 -11.01
N LEU A 88 -2.25 9.69 -10.12
CA LEU A 88 -1.56 8.51 -9.57
C LEU A 88 -1.29 7.48 -10.67
N PRO A 89 -0.05 6.94 -10.73
CA PRO A 89 0.31 5.97 -11.76
C PRO A 89 -0.47 4.66 -11.58
N VAL A 90 -1.19 4.26 -12.62
CA VAL A 90 -1.90 2.98 -12.67
C VAL A 90 -0.91 1.86 -12.97
N GLN A 91 -0.89 0.83 -12.14
CA GLN A 91 0.00 -0.33 -12.26
C GLN A 91 -0.72 -1.61 -12.70
N GLY A 92 -2.03 -1.58 -12.80
CA GLY A 92 -2.85 -2.71 -13.19
C GLY A 92 -4.28 -2.57 -12.71
N GLN A 93 -5.04 -3.65 -12.82
CA GLN A 93 -6.43 -3.70 -12.36
C GLN A 93 -6.63 -4.90 -11.43
N VAL A 94 -7.60 -4.78 -10.54
CA VAL A 94 -7.98 -5.82 -9.60
C VAL A 94 -9.50 -5.83 -9.42
N GLN A 95 -10.06 -7.02 -9.23
CA GLN A 95 -11.44 -7.15 -8.78
C GLN A 95 -11.47 -7.08 -7.25
N SER A 96 -12.25 -6.17 -6.71
CA SER A 96 -12.45 -5.98 -5.28
C SER A 96 -13.88 -6.34 -4.91
N ARG A 97 -14.04 -7.07 -3.81
CA ARG A 97 -15.35 -7.29 -3.21
C ARG A 97 -15.69 -6.10 -2.34
N THR A 98 -16.77 -5.44 -2.64
CA THR A 98 -17.30 -4.31 -1.88
C THR A 98 -18.67 -4.64 -1.30
N ALA A 99 -19.18 -3.80 -0.41
CA ALA A 99 -20.54 -3.94 0.10
C ALA A 99 -21.62 -3.98 -1.01
N ASN A 100 -21.34 -3.35 -2.16
CA ASN A 100 -22.24 -3.28 -3.31
C ASN A 100 -21.95 -4.37 -4.38
N GLY A 101 -21.14 -5.38 -4.05
CA GLY A 101 -20.76 -6.45 -4.96
C GLY A 101 -19.31 -6.39 -5.42
N VAL A 102 -19.02 -6.99 -6.57
CA VAL A 102 -17.68 -7.01 -7.16
C VAL A 102 -17.49 -5.76 -8.03
N ALA A 103 -16.46 -4.99 -7.73
CA ALA A 103 -16.06 -3.84 -8.54
C ALA A 103 -14.63 -4.06 -9.09
N THR A 104 -14.39 -3.64 -10.32
CA THR A 104 -13.05 -3.56 -10.88
C THR A 104 -12.45 -2.20 -10.53
N GLY A 105 -11.31 -2.20 -9.89
CA GLY A 105 -10.57 -1.00 -9.53
C GLY A 105 -9.18 -0.97 -10.16
N ASP A 106 -8.65 0.24 -10.34
CA ASP A 106 -7.29 0.44 -10.79
C ASP A 106 -6.32 0.34 -9.59
N VAL A 107 -5.24 -0.41 -9.76
CA VAL A 107 -4.17 -0.45 -8.76
C VAL A 107 -3.28 0.76 -8.98
N VAL A 108 -3.20 1.63 -7.99
CA VAL A 108 -2.42 2.86 -8.02
C VAL A 108 -1.39 2.90 -6.89
N VAL A 109 -0.39 3.75 -7.03
CA VAL A 109 0.66 3.94 -6.03
C VAL A 109 0.78 5.42 -5.68
N GLY A 110 0.83 5.71 -4.39
CA GLY A 110 1.00 7.07 -3.86
C GLY A 110 1.60 7.06 -2.47
N ASP A 111 1.98 8.23 -2.00
CA ASP A 111 2.51 8.44 -0.66
C ASP A 111 1.37 8.83 0.28
N LEU A 112 1.24 8.08 1.38
CA LEU A 112 0.27 8.34 2.44
C LEU A 112 0.98 8.93 3.65
N ALA A 113 0.45 10.01 4.19
CA ALA A 113 0.89 10.58 5.46
C ALA A 113 -0.34 10.82 6.34
N LEU A 114 -0.44 10.12 7.48
CA LEU A 114 -1.53 10.27 8.43
C LEU A 114 -1.13 11.18 9.59
N GLN A 115 -2.09 11.87 10.15
CA GLN A 115 -1.88 12.67 11.34
C GLN A 115 -1.30 11.79 12.47
N GLY A 116 -0.28 12.31 13.18
CA GLY A 116 0.39 11.58 14.24
C GLY A 116 1.64 10.79 13.79
N GLY A 117 2.10 11.00 12.53
CA GLY A 117 3.41 10.53 12.09
C GLY A 117 3.44 9.12 11.50
N VAL A 118 2.28 8.58 11.11
CA VAL A 118 2.23 7.33 10.33
C VAL A 118 2.37 7.67 8.85
N ASN A 119 3.46 7.23 8.24
CA ASN A 119 3.76 7.50 6.84
C ASN A 119 3.99 6.19 6.08
N ALA A 120 3.47 6.11 4.87
CA ALA A 120 3.67 4.98 3.97
C ALA A 120 4.04 5.51 2.58
N THR A 121 5.32 5.44 2.24
CA THR A 121 5.81 5.84 0.92
C THR A 121 5.55 4.72 -0.08
N ARG A 122 5.04 5.10 -1.26
CA ARG A 122 4.70 4.18 -2.35
C ARG A 122 3.67 3.12 -1.92
N LEU A 123 2.68 3.54 -1.15
CA LEU A 123 1.57 2.65 -0.78
C LEU A 123 0.79 2.25 -2.03
N ARG A 124 0.57 0.95 -2.16
CA ARG A 124 -0.28 0.40 -3.20
C ARG A 124 -1.73 0.46 -2.73
N MET A 125 -2.55 1.16 -3.46
CA MET A 125 -3.96 1.39 -3.15
C MET A 125 -4.84 0.93 -4.31
N VAL A 126 -6.12 0.70 -4.05
CA VAL A 126 -7.10 0.38 -5.08
C VAL A 126 -8.01 1.59 -5.31
N ALA A 127 -7.99 2.15 -6.51
CA ALA A 127 -8.90 3.21 -6.92
C ALA A 127 -10.23 2.59 -7.38
N LEU A 128 -11.29 2.79 -6.60
CA LEU A 128 -12.59 2.17 -6.83
C LEU A 128 -13.61 3.18 -7.39
N PRO A 129 -14.36 2.81 -8.43
CA PRO A 129 -15.52 3.58 -8.84
C PRO A 129 -16.60 3.50 -7.73
N GLY A 130 -17.32 4.62 -7.51
CA GLY A 130 -18.42 4.67 -6.54
C GLY A 130 -18.00 4.76 -5.08
N LEU A 131 -16.72 4.74 -4.77
CA LEU A 131 -16.22 5.08 -3.44
C LEU A 131 -16.28 6.60 -3.25
N SER A 132 -16.87 7.06 -2.14
CA SER A 132 -17.05 8.49 -1.85
C SER A 132 -15.90 9.11 -1.06
N SER A 133 -15.23 8.32 -0.22
CA SER A 133 -14.13 8.77 0.65
C SER A 133 -13.04 7.72 0.69
N PRO A 134 -11.78 8.10 0.88
CA PRO A 134 -10.71 7.14 1.09
C PRO A 134 -10.96 6.27 2.32
N LEU A 135 -10.57 4.99 2.26
CA LEU A 135 -10.59 4.09 3.40
C LEU A 135 -9.20 3.49 3.64
N LEU A 136 -8.85 3.30 4.92
CA LEU A 136 -7.64 2.64 5.37
C LEU A 136 -7.95 1.18 5.67
N GLY A 137 -7.25 0.28 4.99
CA GLY A 137 -7.33 -1.16 5.21
C GLY A 137 -6.25 -1.69 6.15
N MET A 138 -6.27 -3.00 6.34
CA MET A 138 -5.33 -3.72 7.20
C MET A 138 -3.88 -3.71 6.70
N ASP A 139 -3.63 -3.35 5.45
CA ASP A 139 -2.29 -3.08 4.91
C ASP A 139 -1.55 -1.96 5.67
N VAL A 140 -2.29 -0.97 6.16
CA VAL A 140 -1.80 0.11 7.03
C VAL A 140 -2.11 -0.18 8.51
N LEU A 141 -3.38 -0.44 8.82
CA LEU A 141 -3.87 -0.59 10.19
C LEU A 141 -3.24 -1.77 10.93
N GLY A 142 -2.93 -2.86 10.21
CA GLY A 142 -2.30 -4.06 10.79
C GLY A 142 -0.87 -3.85 11.30
N ARG A 143 -0.27 -2.70 11.02
CA ARG A 143 1.06 -2.30 11.51
C ARG A 143 1.00 -1.47 12.79
N LEU A 144 -0.20 -1.22 13.30
CA LEU A 144 -0.47 -0.35 14.44
C LEU A 144 -1.17 -1.16 15.52
N ARG A 145 -1.10 -0.69 16.75
CA ARG A 145 -1.92 -1.22 17.83
C ARG A 145 -3.17 -0.37 17.93
N LEU A 146 -4.31 -0.99 17.71
CA LEU A 146 -5.61 -0.34 17.77
C LEU A 146 -6.35 -0.81 19.03
N GLN A 147 -6.85 0.13 19.82
CA GLN A 147 -7.71 -0.11 20.97
C GLN A 147 -8.95 0.75 20.84
N GLN A 148 -10.12 0.11 20.91
CA GLN A 148 -11.40 0.82 20.88
C GLN A 148 -12.06 0.72 22.24
N ASP A 149 -12.36 1.87 22.83
CA ASP A 149 -13.07 1.97 24.09
C ASP A 149 -13.96 3.22 24.14
N GLY A 150 -15.17 3.09 24.67
CA GLY A 150 -16.09 4.19 24.95
C GLY A 150 -16.35 5.15 23.76
N GLY A 151 -16.27 4.68 22.51
CA GLY A 151 -16.43 5.53 21.33
C GLY A 151 -15.16 6.28 20.92
N THR A 152 -14.00 5.94 21.51
CA THR A 152 -12.68 6.44 21.15
C THR A 152 -11.86 5.31 20.58
N LEU A 153 -11.20 5.55 19.45
CA LEU A 153 -10.17 4.69 18.87
C LEU A 153 -8.80 5.25 19.23
N ARG A 154 -8.07 4.49 20.03
CA ARG A 154 -6.68 4.77 20.38
C ARG A 154 -5.77 4.00 19.45
N ILE A 155 -4.82 4.70 18.88
CA ILE A 155 -3.85 4.17 17.93
C ILE A 155 -2.46 4.41 18.50
N ASP A 156 -1.79 3.32 18.83
CA ASP A 156 -0.40 3.37 19.28
C ASP A 156 0.52 2.87 18.17
N PRO A 157 1.68 3.52 17.94
CA PRO A 157 2.69 2.96 17.06
C PRO A 157 3.12 1.60 17.61
N ALA A 158 3.17 0.58 16.75
CA ALA A 158 3.62 -0.73 17.18
C ALA A 158 5.09 -0.65 17.63
N PRO A 159 5.47 -1.16 18.79
CA PRO A 159 6.88 -1.21 19.19
C PRO A 159 7.63 -2.13 18.22
N GLY A 160 8.55 -1.56 17.42
CA GLY A 160 9.46 -2.32 16.55
C GLY A 160 9.15 -2.31 15.05
N ALA A 161 8.28 -1.45 14.53
CA ALA A 161 8.18 -1.20 13.09
C ALA A 161 9.36 -0.30 12.65
N GLN A 162 10.54 -0.87 12.54
CA GLN A 162 11.71 -0.30 11.86
C GLN A 162 11.91 -0.96 10.51
#